data_8c4db378c356d29f587ebbaa71c33ad2
#
_entry.id   8c4db378c356d29f587ebbaa71c33ad2
#
_cell.length_a   1.000
_cell.length_b   1.000
_cell.length_c   1.000
_cell.angle_alpha   90.00
_cell.angle_beta   90.00
_cell.angle_gamma   90.00
#
_symmetry.space_group_name_H-M   'P 1'
#
loop_
_entity.id
_entity.type
_entity.pdbx_description
1 polymer ?
#
loop_
_entity_poly.entity_id
_entity_poly.type
_entity_poly.pdbx_seq_one_letter_code
_entity_poly.pdbx_strand_id
1 'polypeptide(L)'
;MFGQRLALPLVTGTLSLLLAACAGVQPVAYSGIDATHQLQPNHGDDRNKVPLAYGIPVSWSRYTQVVLDPVAVYHGADAQFGDMKDDDKTTLARYAQQAFTENLGKRFQMTNQSGPGVLRVKVTLTGAESTTLLVGQAMHFDIAGNLYNGVQAVRGGQGAFSGSVSYAVEVYDSNDGRLLKAYVTKQYPNAMNLPAAFGSLSAAKTGLDKGAEALVAQMH
;
A
#
# COMPACT_ATOMS: atom_id res chain seq x y z
N MET A 1 -38.64 -62.52 1.68
CA MET A 1 -38.73 -61.15 2.25
C MET A 1 -37.40 -60.46 2.09
N PHE A 2 -37.21 -59.69 1.02
CA PHE A 2 -35.96 -58.97 0.72
C PHE A 2 -36.12 -57.55 1.19
N GLY A 3 -35.34 -57.14 2.16
CA GLY A 3 -35.25 -55.76 2.63
C GLY A 3 -34.23 -54.97 1.78
N GLN A 4 -34.74 -54.05 0.94
CA GLN A 4 -33.91 -53.09 0.23
C GLN A 4 -33.45 -52.00 1.18
N ARG A 5 -32.13 -51.88 1.39
CA ARG A 5 -31.51 -50.74 2.04
C ARG A 5 -31.24 -49.66 1.02
N LEU A 6 -31.99 -48.56 1.09
CA LEU A 6 -31.71 -47.32 0.35
C LEU A 6 -30.40 -46.71 0.90
N ALA A 7 -29.41 -46.62 0.04
CA ALA A 7 -28.21 -45.83 0.30
C ALA A 7 -28.48 -44.35 -0.12
N LEU A 8 -28.46 -43.45 0.85
CA LEU A 8 -28.44 -41.98 0.59
C LEU A 8 -27.02 -41.59 0.14
N PRO A 9 -26.83 -40.91 -0.99
CA PRO A 9 -25.52 -40.38 -1.31
C PRO A 9 -25.28 -39.12 -0.46
N LEU A 10 -24.15 -39.12 0.19
CA LEU A 10 -23.56 -38.04 0.96
C LEU A 10 -23.16 -36.91 -0.01
N VAL A 11 -23.97 -35.87 -0.13
CA VAL A 11 -23.61 -34.61 -0.83
C VAL A 11 -22.95 -33.68 0.19
N THR A 12 -21.71 -33.95 0.50
CA THR A 12 -20.87 -33.09 1.34
C THR A 12 -19.60 -32.79 0.56
N GLY A 13 -19.49 -31.62 -0.07
CA GLY A 13 -18.20 -31.26 -0.62
C GLY A 13 -18.16 -30.24 -1.73
N THR A 14 -18.86 -29.09 -1.65
CA THR A 14 -18.61 -28.02 -2.65
C THR A 14 -18.94 -26.61 -2.17
N LEU A 15 -18.82 -26.31 -0.88
CA LEU A 15 -19.09 -24.95 -0.37
C LEU A 15 -17.84 -24.20 0.11
N SER A 16 -16.64 -24.74 -0.11
CA SER A 16 -15.41 -24.13 0.46
C SER A 16 -14.60 -23.24 -0.50
N LEU A 17 -15.03 -23.03 -1.75
CA LEU A 17 -14.23 -22.32 -2.75
C LEU A 17 -14.67 -20.88 -3.05
N LEU A 18 -15.67 -20.32 -2.38
CA LEU A 18 -16.21 -18.99 -2.71
C LEU A 18 -15.75 -17.86 -1.77
N LEU A 19 -14.87 -18.10 -0.82
CA LEU A 19 -14.39 -17.08 0.15
C LEU A 19 -13.10 -16.35 -0.26
N ALA A 20 -12.50 -16.67 -1.40
CA ALA A 20 -11.24 -16.07 -1.83
C ALA A 20 -11.40 -14.78 -2.68
N ALA A 21 -12.61 -14.33 -2.98
CA ALA A 21 -12.86 -13.31 -4.01
C ALA A 21 -12.91 -11.85 -3.51
N CYS A 22 -12.67 -11.58 -2.23
CA CYS A 22 -12.73 -10.22 -1.67
C CYS A 22 -11.40 -9.70 -1.09
N ALA A 23 -10.30 -10.38 -1.31
CA ALA A 23 -8.99 -9.80 -1.01
C ALA A 23 -8.63 -8.87 -2.17
N GLY A 24 -8.68 -7.55 -1.97
CA GLY A 24 -8.20 -6.58 -2.96
C GLY A 24 -6.78 -6.92 -3.42
N VAL A 25 -6.41 -6.50 -4.63
CA VAL A 25 -5.10 -6.79 -5.23
C VAL A 25 -3.99 -6.40 -4.26
N GLN A 26 -3.13 -7.35 -3.93
CA GLN A 26 -1.97 -7.12 -3.05
C GLN A 26 -0.75 -6.72 -3.88
N PRO A 27 0.13 -5.83 -3.36
CA PRO A 27 1.38 -5.51 -4.00
C PRO A 27 2.25 -6.75 -4.21
N VAL A 28 3.01 -6.75 -5.30
CA VAL A 28 3.97 -7.79 -5.65
C VAL A 28 5.39 -7.22 -5.65
N ALA A 29 6.40 -8.05 -5.82
CA ALA A 29 7.78 -7.61 -6.07
C ALA A 29 7.90 -7.17 -7.52
N TYR A 30 7.55 -5.93 -7.83
CA TYR A 30 7.50 -5.39 -9.18
C TYR A 30 8.86 -5.49 -9.89
N SER A 31 8.89 -6.07 -11.08
CA SER A 31 10.12 -6.45 -11.81
C SER A 31 11.03 -5.26 -12.18
N GLY A 32 10.47 -4.06 -12.26
CA GLY A 32 11.19 -2.83 -12.59
C GLY A 32 11.62 -1.97 -11.39
N ILE A 33 11.50 -2.48 -10.16
CA ILE A 33 12.01 -1.83 -8.96
C ILE A 33 13.42 -2.35 -8.65
N ASP A 34 14.38 -1.46 -8.39
CA ASP A 34 15.80 -1.82 -8.22
C ASP A 34 15.99 -2.82 -7.07
N ALA A 35 15.24 -2.67 -5.98
CA ALA A 35 15.32 -3.53 -4.81
C ALA A 35 14.57 -4.87 -4.94
N THR A 36 13.94 -5.17 -6.07
CA THR A 36 13.06 -6.36 -6.24
C THR A 36 13.68 -7.66 -5.75
N HIS A 37 14.95 -7.89 -6.08
CA HIS A 37 15.65 -9.13 -5.73
C HIS A 37 16.01 -9.25 -4.24
N GLN A 38 15.98 -8.14 -3.48
CA GLN A 38 16.24 -8.12 -2.05
C GLN A 38 14.97 -8.25 -1.22
N LEU A 39 13.80 -7.96 -1.80
CA LEU A 39 12.52 -8.02 -1.09
C LEU A 39 12.20 -9.46 -0.65
N GLN A 40 11.80 -9.60 0.61
CA GLN A 40 11.39 -10.87 1.22
C GLN A 40 9.99 -10.74 1.82
N PRO A 41 9.23 -11.83 2.00
CA PRO A 41 7.96 -11.80 2.70
C PRO A 41 8.11 -11.14 4.07
N ASN A 42 7.26 -10.17 4.37
CA ASN A 42 7.22 -9.51 5.67
C ASN A 42 6.38 -10.34 6.65
N HIS A 43 6.95 -10.69 7.78
CA HIS A 43 6.30 -11.44 8.85
C HIS A 43 5.89 -10.56 10.05
N GLY A 44 6.10 -9.24 9.96
CA GLY A 44 5.70 -8.27 10.97
C GLY A 44 4.19 -8.06 11.08
N ASP A 45 3.78 -7.26 12.04
CA ASP A 45 2.37 -6.94 12.29
C ASP A 45 1.73 -6.10 11.17
N ASP A 46 2.55 -5.40 10.41
CA ASP A 46 2.16 -4.56 9.26
C ASP A 46 2.11 -5.32 7.92
N ARG A 47 2.35 -6.64 7.91
CA ARG A 47 2.40 -7.48 6.69
C ARG A 47 1.18 -7.35 5.76
N ASN A 48 0.03 -7.00 6.32
CA ASN A 48 -1.18 -6.79 5.52
C ASN A 48 -1.11 -5.52 4.64
N LYS A 49 -0.31 -4.53 5.05
CA LYS A 49 -0.06 -3.30 4.31
C LYS A 49 1.30 -3.30 3.62
N VAL A 50 2.28 -3.98 4.20
CA VAL A 50 3.65 -4.11 3.71
C VAL A 50 3.97 -5.59 3.53
N PRO A 51 3.51 -6.23 2.45
CA PRO A 51 3.67 -7.68 2.27
C PRO A 51 5.12 -8.12 2.02
N LEU A 52 5.94 -7.25 1.44
CA LEU A 52 7.33 -7.52 1.09
C LEU A 52 8.22 -6.39 1.59
N ALA A 53 9.32 -6.74 2.21
CA ALA A 53 10.26 -5.77 2.75
C ALA A 53 11.71 -6.29 2.71
N TYR A 54 12.64 -5.36 2.77
CA TYR A 54 14.06 -5.58 3.01
C TYR A 54 14.56 -4.52 3.98
N GLY A 55 15.49 -4.86 4.84
CA GLY A 55 16.13 -3.90 5.72
C GLY A 55 17.36 -4.49 6.38
N ILE A 56 18.34 -3.64 6.62
CA ILE A 56 19.51 -3.92 7.42
C ILE A 56 19.49 -3.07 8.70
N PRO A 57 20.23 -3.43 9.75
CA PRO A 57 20.42 -2.56 10.91
C PRO A 57 21.06 -1.24 10.50
N VAL A 58 20.42 -0.11 10.81
CA VAL A 58 20.85 1.24 10.44
C VAL A 58 20.85 2.15 11.67
N SER A 59 21.96 2.83 11.92
CA SER A 59 22.02 3.95 12.87
C SER A 59 21.50 5.21 12.17
N TRP A 60 20.18 5.43 12.20
CA TRP A 60 19.53 6.54 11.50
C TRP A 60 20.02 7.92 11.95
N SER A 61 20.51 8.04 13.18
CA SER A 61 21.05 9.30 13.74
C SER A 61 22.27 9.85 12.98
N ARG A 62 22.98 9.02 12.21
CA ARG A 62 24.12 9.44 11.39
C ARG A 62 23.70 10.21 10.12
N TYR A 63 22.43 10.15 9.75
CA TYR A 63 21.88 10.83 8.59
C TYR A 63 21.14 12.09 9.04
N THR A 64 21.54 13.24 8.48
CA THR A 64 20.96 14.55 8.77
C THR A 64 20.30 15.18 7.57
N GLN A 65 20.59 14.67 6.38
CA GLN A 65 20.08 15.19 5.11
C GLN A 65 19.44 14.06 4.28
N VAL A 66 18.55 14.46 3.36
CA VAL A 66 17.88 13.53 2.45
C VAL A 66 17.70 14.14 1.07
N VAL A 67 17.98 13.33 0.05
CA VAL A 67 17.55 13.53 -1.34
C VAL A 67 16.28 12.70 -1.55
N LEU A 68 15.19 13.31 -1.99
CA LEU A 68 14.02 12.61 -2.50
C LEU A 68 14.06 12.69 -4.02
N ASP A 69 14.22 11.55 -4.69
CA ASP A 69 14.12 11.49 -6.15
C ASP A 69 12.72 11.89 -6.62
N PRO A 70 12.54 12.37 -7.85
CA PRO A 70 11.21 12.58 -8.41
C PRO A 70 10.38 11.30 -8.31
N VAL A 71 9.17 11.41 -7.74
CA VAL A 71 8.26 10.25 -7.62
C VAL A 71 7.86 9.77 -9.00
N ALA A 72 8.18 8.52 -9.28
CA ALA A 72 7.89 7.87 -10.55
C ALA A 72 6.54 7.16 -10.54
N VAL A 73 5.90 7.06 -11.72
CA VAL A 73 4.79 6.14 -11.98
C VAL A 73 5.38 4.90 -12.64
N TYR A 74 5.06 3.74 -12.10
CA TYR A 74 5.52 2.45 -12.64
C TYR A 74 4.72 2.06 -13.89
N HIS A 75 5.42 1.67 -14.96
CA HIS A 75 4.82 1.31 -16.24
C HIS A 75 5.09 -0.16 -16.64
N GLY A 76 5.58 -1.00 -15.71
CA GLY A 76 5.78 -2.42 -15.97
C GLY A 76 4.46 -3.16 -16.20
N ALA A 77 4.55 -4.35 -16.80
CA ALA A 77 3.38 -5.18 -17.11
C ALA A 77 2.62 -5.66 -15.85
N ASP A 78 3.29 -5.66 -14.70
CA ASP A 78 2.77 -5.99 -13.38
C ASP A 78 2.26 -4.76 -12.59
N ALA A 79 2.14 -3.58 -13.23
CA ALA A 79 1.52 -2.39 -12.64
C ALA A 79 0.05 -2.63 -12.28
N GLN A 80 -0.40 -2.07 -11.15
CA GLN A 80 -1.72 -2.36 -10.57
C GLN A 80 -2.62 -1.11 -10.55
N PHE A 81 -2.67 -0.36 -11.65
CA PHE A 81 -3.53 0.83 -11.77
C PHE A 81 -4.91 0.54 -12.36
N GLY A 82 -5.16 -0.69 -12.87
CA GLY A 82 -6.40 -1.00 -13.56
C GLY A 82 -6.66 -0.04 -14.72
N ASP A 83 -7.85 0.53 -14.76
CA ASP A 83 -8.33 1.50 -15.77
C ASP A 83 -8.09 2.97 -15.40
N MET A 84 -7.27 3.25 -14.38
CA MET A 84 -6.97 4.62 -13.94
C MET A 84 -6.32 5.42 -15.06
N LYS A 85 -6.83 6.63 -15.29
CA LYS A 85 -6.32 7.55 -16.32
C LYS A 85 -4.92 8.06 -15.97
N ASP A 86 -4.11 8.36 -16.97
CA ASP A 86 -2.73 8.84 -16.78
C ASP A 86 -2.68 10.21 -16.09
N ASP A 87 -3.68 11.07 -16.27
CA ASP A 87 -3.80 12.34 -15.54
C ASP A 87 -3.97 12.11 -14.02
N ASP A 88 -4.73 11.09 -13.62
CA ASP A 88 -4.92 10.70 -12.22
C ASP A 88 -3.63 10.13 -11.63
N LYS A 89 -2.92 9.26 -12.37
CA LYS A 89 -1.60 8.73 -11.96
C LYS A 89 -0.59 9.86 -11.76
N THR A 90 -0.54 10.81 -12.69
CA THR A 90 0.33 12.00 -12.62
C THR A 90 -0.04 12.88 -11.42
N THR A 91 -1.34 13.04 -11.15
CA THR A 91 -1.84 13.80 -10.00
C THR A 91 -1.43 13.13 -8.69
N LEU A 92 -1.52 11.80 -8.59
CA LEU A 92 -1.07 11.04 -7.42
C LEU A 92 0.45 11.12 -7.24
N ALA A 93 1.25 11.04 -8.32
CA ALA A 93 2.70 11.15 -8.24
C ALA A 93 3.13 12.52 -7.71
N ARG A 94 2.51 13.60 -8.20
CA ARG A 94 2.76 14.96 -7.70
C ARG A 94 2.38 15.11 -6.23
N TYR A 95 1.23 14.57 -5.84
CA TYR A 95 0.79 14.57 -4.45
C TYR A 95 1.75 13.78 -3.55
N ALA A 96 2.18 12.60 -3.98
CA ALA A 96 3.17 11.81 -3.26
C ALA A 96 4.49 12.58 -3.09
N GLN A 97 4.98 13.23 -4.16
CA GLN A 97 6.18 14.09 -4.09
C GLN A 97 6.06 15.12 -2.98
N GLN A 98 4.92 15.82 -2.92
CA GLN A 98 4.67 16.81 -1.87
C GLN A 98 4.62 16.17 -0.48
N ALA A 99 3.80 15.12 -0.27
CA ALA A 99 3.60 14.48 1.02
C ALA A 99 4.91 13.90 1.59
N PHE A 100 5.72 13.25 0.74
CA PHE A 100 7.01 12.71 1.17
C PHE A 100 8.04 13.83 1.43
N THR A 101 8.08 14.88 0.61
CA THR A 101 8.96 16.05 0.86
C THR A 101 8.64 16.70 2.21
N GLU A 102 7.37 16.97 2.47
CA GLU A 102 6.92 17.61 3.72
C GLU A 102 7.25 16.74 4.95
N ASN A 103 6.99 15.43 4.88
CA ASN A 103 7.23 14.54 6.01
C ASN A 103 8.73 14.28 6.25
N LEU A 104 9.52 14.04 5.21
CA LEU A 104 10.97 13.90 5.31
C LEU A 104 11.61 15.19 5.84
N GLY A 105 11.13 16.35 5.41
CA GLY A 105 11.60 17.66 5.85
C GLY A 105 11.36 17.97 7.35
N LYS A 106 10.48 17.24 8.03
CA LYS A 106 10.27 17.36 9.49
C LYS A 106 11.47 16.81 10.29
N ARG A 107 12.25 15.90 9.69
CA ARG A 107 13.37 15.23 10.36
C ARG A 107 14.73 15.51 9.73
N PHE A 108 14.77 15.62 8.41
CA PHE A 108 16.00 15.77 7.63
C PHE A 108 16.02 17.12 6.91
N GLN A 109 17.20 17.66 6.71
CA GLN A 109 17.38 18.76 5.79
C GLN A 109 17.25 18.23 4.34
N MET A 110 16.31 18.77 3.57
CA MET A 110 16.19 18.42 2.15
C MET A 110 17.38 18.98 1.37
N THR A 111 17.95 18.15 0.51
CA THR A 111 19.08 18.51 -0.36
C THR A 111 18.95 17.84 -1.73
N ASN A 112 19.69 18.33 -2.72
CA ASN A 112 19.85 17.70 -4.03
C ASN A 112 21.27 17.15 -4.25
N GLN A 113 22.10 17.16 -3.21
CA GLN A 113 23.49 16.70 -3.27
C GLN A 113 23.64 15.38 -2.52
N SER A 114 24.29 14.40 -3.16
CA SER A 114 24.69 13.14 -2.55
C SER A 114 25.97 13.31 -1.74
N GLY A 115 26.17 12.48 -0.71
CA GLY A 115 27.39 12.46 0.08
C GLY A 115 27.24 11.81 1.46
N PRO A 116 28.26 11.88 2.28
CA PRO A 116 28.24 11.32 3.63
C PRO A 116 27.13 11.93 4.50
N GLY A 117 26.39 11.07 5.22
CA GLY A 117 25.30 11.51 6.10
C GLY A 117 24.03 11.94 5.36
N VAL A 118 23.94 11.67 4.06
CA VAL A 118 22.76 11.95 3.23
C VAL A 118 22.07 10.64 2.87
N LEU A 119 20.75 10.56 3.06
CA LEU A 119 19.91 9.50 2.53
C LEU A 119 19.45 9.85 1.10
N ARG A 120 19.25 8.83 0.30
CA ARG A 120 18.52 8.95 -0.98
C ARG A 120 17.27 8.10 -0.91
N VAL A 121 16.11 8.70 -1.10
CA VAL A 121 14.81 8.04 -1.06
C VAL A 121 14.22 8.04 -2.47
N LYS A 122 13.81 6.86 -2.93
CA LYS A 122 13.02 6.68 -4.15
C LYS A 122 11.63 6.21 -3.77
N VAL A 123 10.62 6.82 -4.37
CA VAL A 123 9.22 6.41 -4.24
C VAL A 123 8.67 6.16 -5.64
N THR A 124 8.12 4.99 -5.87
CA THR A 124 7.55 4.59 -7.15
C THR A 124 6.12 4.14 -6.95
N LEU A 125 5.15 4.88 -7.51
CA LEU A 125 3.75 4.47 -7.51
C LEU A 125 3.58 3.25 -8.40
N THR A 126 3.03 2.16 -7.86
CA THR A 126 2.89 0.87 -8.57
C THR A 126 1.45 0.47 -8.80
N GLY A 127 0.51 1.14 -8.14
CA GLY A 127 -0.91 0.90 -8.31
C GLY A 127 -1.77 1.91 -7.56
N ALA A 128 -3.01 2.01 -7.94
CA ALA A 128 -4.03 2.73 -7.19
C ALA A 128 -5.43 2.26 -7.59
N GLU A 129 -6.35 2.30 -6.63
CA GLU A 129 -7.77 2.05 -6.84
C GLU A 129 -8.54 3.32 -6.50
N SER A 130 -9.39 3.76 -7.43
CA SER A 130 -10.27 4.91 -7.19
C SER A 130 -11.37 4.56 -6.20
N THR A 131 -11.78 5.56 -5.40
CA THR A 131 -12.99 5.42 -4.56
C THR A 131 -14.22 5.39 -5.44
N THR A 132 -15.05 4.35 -5.34
CA THR A 132 -16.32 4.27 -6.07
C THR A 132 -17.41 5.00 -5.30
N LEU A 133 -17.61 6.27 -5.63
CA LEU A 133 -18.46 7.22 -4.89
C LEU A 133 -19.90 6.76 -4.64
N LEU A 134 -20.58 6.21 -5.67
CA LEU A 134 -22.00 5.87 -5.56
C LEU A 134 -22.24 4.62 -4.70
N VAL A 135 -21.41 3.61 -4.84
CA VAL A 135 -21.57 2.36 -4.09
C VAL A 135 -21.00 2.49 -2.68
N GLY A 136 -19.90 3.23 -2.52
CA GLY A 136 -19.29 3.49 -1.21
C GLY A 136 -20.24 4.26 -0.28
N GLN A 137 -20.96 5.25 -0.79
CA GLN A 137 -21.95 6.00 -0.01
C GLN A 137 -23.14 5.14 0.37
N ALA A 138 -23.69 4.34 -0.55
CA ALA A 138 -24.80 3.44 -0.27
C ALA A 138 -24.43 2.39 0.79
N MET A 139 -23.21 1.84 0.75
CA MET A 139 -22.72 0.87 1.73
C MET A 139 -22.46 1.46 3.12
N HIS A 140 -22.20 2.77 3.22
CA HIS A 140 -22.06 3.44 4.52
C HIS A 140 -23.42 3.61 5.26
N PHE A 141 -24.51 3.66 4.52
CA PHE A 141 -25.86 3.80 5.06
C PHE A 141 -26.62 2.48 5.17
N ASP A 142 -26.09 1.40 4.57
CA ASP A 142 -26.67 0.06 4.70
C ASP A 142 -26.11 -0.66 5.93
N ILE A 143 -26.98 -1.42 6.61
CA ILE A 143 -26.62 -2.17 7.83
C ILE A 143 -25.49 -3.18 7.52
N ALA A 144 -25.55 -3.86 6.39
CA ALA A 144 -24.54 -4.84 6.02
C ALA A 144 -23.20 -4.18 5.70
N GLY A 145 -23.19 -3.04 4.99
CA GLY A 145 -22.00 -2.26 4.69
C GLY A 145 -21.35 -1.66 5.93
N ASN A 146 -22.16 -1.16 6.88
CA ASN A 146 -21.68 -0.65 8.15
C ASN A 146 -21.06 -1.75 9.03
N LEU A 147 -21.67 -2.94 9.06
CA LEU A 147 -21.13 -4.08 9.79
C LEU A 147 -19.78 -4.52 9.20
N TYR A 148 -19.67 -4.63 7.87
CA TYR A 148 -18.43 -4.95 7.18
C TYR A 148 -17.34 -3.92 7.46
N ASN A 149 -17.62 -2.63 7.28
CA ASN A 149 -16.68 -1.54 7.54
C ASN A 149 -16.25 -1.49 9.01
N GLY A 150 -17.18 -1.74 9.95
CA GLY A 150 -16.87 -1.82 11.37
C GLY A 150 -15.88 -2.95 11.69
N VAL A 151 -16.06 -4.13 11.12
CA VAL A 151 -15.12 -5.27 11.27
C VAL A 151 -13.76 -4.94 10.65
N GLN A 152 -13.75 -4.33 9.46
CA GLN A 152 -12.50 -3.92 8.80
C GLN A 152 -11.78 -2.82 9.57
N ALA A 153 -12.49 -1.86 10.15
CA ALA A 153 -11.90 -0.80 10.97
C ALA A 153 -11.17 -1.38 12.20
N VAL A 154 -11.78 -2.35 12.89
CA VAL A 154 -11.17 -3.03 14.05
C VAL A 154 -9.95 -3.86 13.64
N ARG A 155 -9.96 -4.47 12.45
CA ARG A 155 -8.87 -5.29 11.93
C ARG A 155 -7.79 -4.48 11.20
N GLY A 156 -7.96 -3.16 11.05
CA GLY A 156 -7.08 -2.31 10.23
C GLY A 156 -7.15 -2.64 8.74
N GLY A 157 -8.24 -3.26 8.27
CA GLY A 157 -8.45 -3.62 6.88
C GLY A 157 -9.01 -2.48 6.02
N GLN A 158 -9.00 -2.69 4.69
CA GLN A 158 -9.60 -1.77 3.72
C GLN A 158 -11.12 -1.84 3.80
N GLY A 159 -11.79 -0.69 3.83
CA GLY A 159 -13.26 -0.61 3.76
C GLY A 159 -13.79 -1.03 2.38
N ALA A 160 -15.06 -1.46 2.34
CA ALA A 160 -15.73 -1.76 1.10
C ALA A 160 -15.74 -0.52 0.19
N PHE A 161 -15.31 -0.69 -1.06
CA PHE A 161 -15.25 0.37 -2.10
C PHE A 161 -14.39 1.59 -1.72
N SER A 162 -13.56 1.48 -0.68
CA SER A 162 -12.53 2.47 -0.39
C SER A 162 -11.39 2.35 -1.39
N GLY A 163 -10.97 3.48 -1.98
CA GLY A 163 -9.77 3.52 -2.80
C GLY A 163 -8.51 3.18 -2.02
N SER A 164 -7.46 2.88 -2.73
CA SER A 164 -6.14 2.58 -2.17
C SER A 164 -5.02 3.10 -3.07
N VAL A 165 -3.81 3.13 -2.55
CA VAL A 165 -2.60 3.38 -3.32
C VAL A 165 -1.53 2.34 -2.96
N SER A 166 -0.87 1.82 -3.99
CA SER A 166 0.28 0.92 -3.85
C SER A 166 1.54 1.61 -4.38
N TYR A 167 2.64 1.46 -3.66
CA TYR A 167 3.92 2.03 -4.06
C TYR A 167 5.08 1.26 -3.44
N ALA A 168 6.25 1.37 -4.08
CA ALA A 168 7.52 0.93 -3.55
C ALA A 168 8.28 2.11 -2.94
N VAL A 169 9.01 1.85 -1.87
CA VAL A 169 9.97 2.77 -1.25
C VAL A 169 11.32 2.09 -1.18
N GLU A 170 12.35 2.81 -1.57
CA GLU A 170 13.73 2.38 -1.48
C GLU A 170 14.55 3.49 -0.81
N VAL A 171 15.31 3.14 0.21
CA VAL A 171 16.15 4.07 0.98
C VAL A 171 17.59 3.61 0.87
N TYR A 172 18.44 4.49 0.37
CA TYR A 172 19.85 4.24 0.15
C TYR A 172 20.72 5.17 0.98
N ASP A 173 21.91 4.71 1.34
CA ASP A 173 23.01 5.62 1.69
C ASP A 173 23.47 6.29 0.38
N SER A 174 23.37 7.62 0.31
CA SER A 174 23.67 8.32 -0.96
C SER A 174 25.15 8.44 -1.26
N ASN A 175 26.03 8.12 -0.29
CA ASN A 175 27.47 8.18 -0.46
C ASN A 175 28.03 6.98 -1.23
N ASP A 176 27.53 5.77 -0.95
CA ASP A 176 28.02 4.52 -1.55
C ASP A 176 26.95 3.77 -2.36
N GLY A 177 25.70 4.26 -2.38
CA GLY A 177 24.59 3.64 -3.10
C GLY A 177 24.04 2.37 -2.44
N ARG A 178 24.44 2.05 -1.21
CA ARG A 178 24.00 0.85 -0.50
C ARG A 178 22.53 0.95 -0.12
N LEU A 179 21.74 -0.08 -0.47
CA LEU A 179 20.37 -0.21 -0.03
C LEU A 179 20.30 -0.45 1.48
N LEU A 180 19.59 0.40 2.20
CA LEU A 180 19.40 0.33 3.63
C LEU A 180 18.06 -0.29 3.99
N LYS A 181 17.02 0.09 3.25
CA LYS A 181 15.64 -0.36 3.45
C LYS A 181 14.89 -0.30 2.12
N ALA A 182 14.04 -1.28 1.89
CA ALA A 182 13.07 -1.25 0.80
C ALA A 182 11.79 -1.97 1.21
N TYR A 183 10.66 -1.55 0.67
CA TYR A 183 9.40 -2.27 0.83
C TYR A 183 8.41 -1.90 -0.27
N VAL A 184 7.46 -2.79 -0.48
CA VAL A 184 6.25 -2.49 -1.25
C VAL A 184 5.08 -2.44 -0.29
N THR A 185 4.19 -1.49 -0.50
CA THR A 185 3.07 -1.26 0.41
C THR A 185 1.79 -0.94 -0.34
N LYS A 186 0.65 -1.31 0.26
CA LYS A 186 -0.68 -0.85 -0.11
C LYS A 186 -1.25 -0.05 1.07
N GLN A 187 -1.53 1.21 0.83
CA GLN A 187 -2.09 2.11 1.82
C GLN A 187 -3.52 2.47 1.46
N TYR A 188 -4.35 2.51 2.48
CA TYR A 188 -5.76 2.88 2.41
C TYR A 188 -6.19 3.56 3.71
N PRO A 189 -7.22 4.44 3.68
CA PRO A 189 -7.77 5.01 4.90
C PRO A 189 -8.42 3.94 5.77
N ASN A 190 -8.57 4.23 7.05
CA ASN A 190 -9.40 3.39 7.92
C ASN A 190 -10.80 3.28 7.33
N ALA A 191 -11.43 2.09 7.43
CA ALA A 191 -12.73 1.79 6.84
C ALA A 191 -13.86 2.74 7.27
N MET A 192 -13.71 3.43 8.40
CA MET A 192 -14.66 4.42 8.92
C MET A 192 -14.27 5.87 8.64
N ASN A 193 -13.21 6.12 7.86
CA ASN A 193 -12.79 7.47 7.47
C ASN A 193 -13.71 8.02 6.37
N LEU A 194 -14.84 8.59 6.74
CA LEU A 194 -15.83 9.17 5.82
C LEU A 194 -15.26 10.25 4.89
N PRO A 195 -14.41 11.22 5.33
CA PRO A 195 -13.82 12.20 4.43
C PRO A 195 -13.03 11.59 3.27
N ALA A 196 -12.35 10.45 3.49
CA ALA A 196 -11.61 9.75 2.44
C ALA A 196 -12.52 9.05 1.40
N ALA A 197 -13.83 8.95 1.67
CA ALA A 197 -14.81 8.40 0.72
C ALA A 197 -15.30 9.45 -0.31
N PHE A 198 -15.00 10.73 -0.11
CA PHE A 198 -15.41 11.81 -1.01
C PHE A 198 -14.29 12.18 -1.99
N GLY A 199 -14.51 11.92 -3.28
CA GLY A 199 -13.55 12.18 -4.36
C GLY A 199 -12.76 10.93 -4.78
N SER A 200 -12.60 10.76 -6.08
CA SER A 200 -12.02 9.54 -6.69
C SER A 200 -10.61 9.22 -6.20
N LEU A 201 -9.81 10.23 -5.82
CA LEU A 201 -8.42 10.07 -5.37
C LEU A 201 -8.22 10.32 -3.86
N SER A 202 -9.28 10.65 -3.11
CA SER A 202 -9.13 11.05 -1.70
C SER A 202 -8.55 9.94 -0.82
N ALA A 203 -8.98 8.69 -1.03
CA ALA A 203 -8.46 7.55 -0.30
C ALA A 203 -6.98 7.30 -0.60
N ALA A 204 -6.58 7.38 -1.87
CA ALA A 204 -5.19 7.23 -2.30
C ALA A 204 -4.30 8.33 -1.70
N LYS A 205 -4.74 9.59 -1.71
CA LYS A 205 -4.03 10.71 -1.08
C LYS A 205 -3.85 10.52 0.42
N THR A 206 -4.92 10.14 1.14
CA THR A 206 -4.84 9.80 2.57
C THR A 206 -3.85 8.65 2.82
N GLY A 207 -3.81 7.66 1.94
CA GLY A 207 -2.84 6.57 2.01
C GLY A 207 -1.40 7.05 1.84
N LEU A 208 -1.15 7.99 0.92
CA LEU A 208 0.18 8.60 0.72
C LEU A 208 0.63 9.40 1.94
N ASP A 209 -0.25 10.21 2.55
CA ASP A 209 0.07 10.96 3.78
C ASP A 209 0.49 10.02 4.91
N LYS A 210 -0.33 8.99 5.17
CA LYS A 210 -0.04 7.96 6.19
C LYS A 210 1.25 7.21 5.92
N GLY A 211 1.52 6.91 4.66
CA GLY A 211 2.73 6.23 4.27
C GLY A 211 3.99 7.08 4.43
N ALA A 212 3.92 8.37 4.11
CA ALA A 212 5.02 9.31 4.32
C ALA A 212 5.31 9.52 5.81
N GLU A 213 4.28 9.65 6.66
CA GLU A 213 4.41 9.68 8.11
C GLU A 213 5.09 8.40 8.64
N ALA A 214 4.61 7.23 8.20
CA ALA A 214 5.14 5.93 8.62
C ALA A 214 6.60 5.71 8.22
N LEU A 215 7.02 6.18 7.04
CA LEU A 215 8.42 6.11 6.62
C LEU A 215 9.33 6.86 7.59
N VAL A 216 9.00 8.10 7.94
CA VAL A 216 9.79 8.93 8.85
C VAL A 216 9.80 8.34 10.27
N ALA A 217 8.68 7.83 10.74
CA ALA A 217 8.58 7.18 12.06
C ALA A 217 9.51 5.96 12.21
N GLN A 218 9.83 5.26 11.12
CA GLN A 218 10.74 4.11 11.12
C GLN A 218 12.24 4.48 11.09
N MET A 219 12.57 5.76 10.98
CA MET A 219 13.94 6.27 10.86
C MET A 219 14.44 6.94 12.16
N HIS A 220 13.97 6.48 13.32
CA HIS A 220 14.36 6.99 14.64
C HIS A 220 15.37 6.09 15.34
#